data_5eb5d6d5f08f78668627c4412be7f0a0
#
_entry.id   5eb5d6d5f08f78668627c4412be7f0a0
#
_cell.length_a   1.000
_cell.length_b   1.000
_cell.length_c   1.000
_cell.angle_alpha   90.00
_cell.angle_beta   90.00
_cell.angle_gamma   90.00
#
_symmetry.space_group_name_H-M   'P 1'
#
loop_
_entity.id
_entity.type
_entity.pdbx_description
1 polymer ?
#
loop_
_entity_poly.entity_id
_entity_poly.type
_entity_poly.pdbx_seq_one_letter_code
_entity_poly.pdbx_strand_id
1 'polypeptide(L)'
;LPVPFFHCFGMVIGILAAYSHGSSAIIPNPGFNPQKTLEAVTAHKATSLYGVPTMFIAELELENFGQYDLGTLRTGVMAGSTCPVEVMNKVIDRMNMAEVAICYGMTETSPVSTMTRANDSIERRTQTVGRVMPHVEVKVADPVTGLPLPRGQKGELCTRGYSVMRGYWNEPDKTAEAIDDAGWMHTGDLAIMDED
;
A
#
# COMPACT_ATOMS: atom_id res chain seq x y z
N LEU A 1 -12.21 -7.14 1.95
CA LEU A 1 -11.28 -6.86 0.83
C LEU A 1 -12.08 -6.42 -0.40
N PRO A 2 -12.36 -5.11 -0.59
CA PRO A 2 -13.03 -4.59 -1.79
C PRO A 2 -12.06 -4.34 -2.96
N VAL A 3 -10.76 -4.56 -2.74
CA VAL A 3 -9.71 -4.37 -3.74
C VAL A 3 -9.66 -5.56 -4.72
N PRO A 4 -9.34 -5.32 -6.01
CA PRO A 4 -9.40 -6.38 -7.03
C PRO A 4 -8.28 -7.42 -6.85
N PHE A 5 -8.63 -8.72 -7.01
CA PHE A 5 -7.69 -9.83 -6.82
C PHE A 5 -6.83 -10.14 -8.05
N PHE A 6 -7.11 -9.55 -9.19
CA PHE A 6 -6.20 -9.57 -10.34
C PHE A 6 -5.04 -8.56 -10.18
N HIS A 7 -5.07 -7.73 -9.15
CA HIS A 7 -4.01 -6.79 -8.78
C HIS A 7 -3.29 -7.30 -7.53
N CYS A 8 -1.98 -7.11 -7.46
CA CYS A 8 -1.15 -7.57 -6.34
C CYS A 8 -1.58 -6.98 -4.97
N PHE A 9 -2.23 -5.82 -4.93
CA PHE A 9 -2.82 -5.30 -3.70
C PHE A 9 -3.86 -6.27 -3.13
N GLY A 10 -4.85 -6.68 -3.92
CA GLY A 10 -5.88 -7.61 -3.44
C GLY A 10 -5.36 -9.03 -3.26
N MET A 11 -4.54 -9.53 -4.21
CA MET A 11 -4.04 -10.90 -4.17
C MET A 11 -2.97 -11.09 -3.08
N VAL A 12 -1.90 -10.29 -3.07
CA VAL A 12 -0.77 -10.52 -2.18
C VAL A 12 -1.01 -9.91 -0.81
N ILE A 13 -1.21 -8.57 -0.74
CA ILE A 13 -1.41 -7.88 0.53
C ILE A 13 -2.75 -8.29 1.17
N GLY A 14 -3.78 -8.57 0.37
CA GLY A 14 -5.09 -8.98 0.84
C GLY A 14 -5.17 -10.48 1.13
N ILE A 15 -5.45 -11.29 0.11
CA ILE A 15 -5.81 -12.70 0.28
C ILE A 15 -4.65 -13.55 0.82
N LEU A 16 -3.47 -13.46 0.22
CA LEU A 16 -2.35 -14.30 0.65
C LEU A 16 -1.90 -13.94 2.07
N ALA A 17 -1.85 -12.64 2.41
CA ALA A 17 -1.53 -12.22 3.78
C ALA A 17 -2.59 -12.70 4.78
N ALA A 18 -3.88 -12.58 4.46
CA ALA A 18 -4.95 -13.06 5.34
C ALA A 18 -4.82 -14.57 5.59
N TYR A 19 -4.66 -15.37 4.54
CA TYR A 19 -4.58 -16.82 4.67
C TYR A 19 -3.31 -17.30 5.35
N SER A 20 -2.16 -16.67 5.10
CA SER A 20 -0.91 -17.02 5.77
C SER A 20 -0.94 -16.79 7.28
N HIS A 21 -1.85 -15.96 7.76
CA HIS A 21 -2.05 -15.66 9.18
C HIS A 21 -3.35 -16.29 9.76
N GLY A 22 -4.00 -17.19 9.02
CA GLY A 22 -5.23 -17.85 9.45
C GLY A 22 -6.43 -16.91 9.61
N SER A 23 -6.41 -15.77 8.94
CA SER A 23 -7.50 -14.79 8.99
C SER A 23 -8.57 -15.08 7.93
N SER A 24 -9.82 -14.73 8.25
CA SER A 24 -10.92 -14.78 7.28
C SER A 24 -10.83 -13.59 6.32
N ALA A 25 -11.12 -13.83 5.05
CA ALA A 25 -11.25 -12.80 4.04
C ALA A 25 -12.71 -12.63 3.61
N ILE A 26 -13.21 -11.41 3.67
CA ILE A 26 -14.58 -11.07 3.27
C ILE A 26 -14.52 -10.36 1.93
N ILE A 27 -15.23 -10.87 0.94
CA ILE A 27 -15.35 -10.30 -0.42
C ILE A 27 -16.74 -9.69 -0.53
N PRO A 28 -16.87 -8.36 -0.42
CA PRO A 28 -18.21 -7.74 -0.32
C PRO A 28 -18.99 -7.78 -1.63
N ASN A 29 -18.31 -7.76 -2.77
CA ASN A 29 -18.92 -7.71 -4.10
C ASN A 29 -17.88 -8.03 -5.18
N PRO A 30 -18.26 -8.50 -6.38
CA PRO A 30 -17.31 -8.76 -7.48
C PRO A 30 -16.48 -7.54 -7.93
N GLY A 31 -17.03 -6.34 -7.84
CA GLY A 31 -16.33 -5.08 -8.05
C GLY A 31 -16.51 -4.15 -6.85
N PHE A 32 -15.74 -3.08 -6.77
CA PHE A 32 -15.89 -2.12 -5.67
C PHE A 32 -17.31 -1.50 -5.66
N ASN A 33 -17.93 -1.59 -4.50
CA ASN A 33 -19.19 -0.91 -4.19
C ASN A 33 -19.13 -0.43 -2.73
N PRO A 34 -19.17 0.88 -2.46
CA PRO A 34 -18.98 1.42 -1.13
C PRO A 34 -20.05 0.96 -0.14
N GLN A 35 -21.32 0.91 -0.58
CA GLN A 35 -22.42 0.45 0.26
C GLN A 35 -22.23 -1.03 0.65
N LYS A 36 -21.96 -1.91 -0.33
CA LYS A 36 -21.74 -3.34 -0.08
C LYS A 36 -20.53 -3.60 0.81
N THR A 37 -19.51 -2.76 0.69
CA THR A 37 -18.33 -2.83 1.56
C THR A 37 -18.70 -2.58 3.01
N LEU A 38 -19.42 -1.49 3.31
CA LEU A 38 -19.81 -1.17 4.69
C LEU A 38 -20.88 -2.11 5.24
N GLU A 39 -21.80 -2.61 4.41
CA GLU A 39 -22.73 -3.69 4.76
C GLU A 39 -21.96 -4.96 5.21
N ALA A 40 -20.93 -5.34 4.46
CA ALA A 40 -20.11 -6.50 4.79
C ALA A 40 -19.27 -6.30 6.07
N VAL A 41 -18.71 -5.12 6.27
CA VAL A 41 -18.01 -4.77 7.53
C VAL A 41 -18.94 -4.94 8.73
N THR A 42 -20.14 -4.38 8.66
CA THR A 42 -21.15 -4.46 9.72
C THR A 42 -21.59 -5.89 9.98
N ALA A 43 -21.95 -6.63 8.92
CA ALA A 43 -22.51 -7.98 9.04
C ALA A 43 -21.50 -9.01 9.58
N HIS A 44 -20.25 -8.89 9.15
CA HIS A 44 -19.19 -9.86 9.51
C HIS A 44 -18.25 -9.37 10.59
N LYS A 45 -18.52 -8.20 11.20
CA LYS A 45 -17.66 -7.62 12.24
C LYS A 45 -16.19 -7.54 11.80
N ALA A 46 -15.95 -7.08 10.57
CA ALA A 46 -14.60 -6.98 10.03
C ALA A 46 -13.71 -6.08 10.89
N THR A 47 -12.46 -6.48 11.07
CA THR A 47 -11.48 -5.74 11.89
C THR A 47 -10.48 -4.95 11.05
N SER A 48 -10.43 -5.24 9.74
CA SER A 48 -9.51 -4.61 8.80
C SER A 48 -10.20 -4.30 7.48
N LEU A 49 -9.92 -3.14 6.91
CA LEU A 49 -10.43 -2.71 5.61
C LEU A 49 -9.29 -2.19 4.73
N TYR A 50 -9.25 -2.63 3.47
CA TYR A 50 -8.24 -2.26 2.50
C TYR A 50 -8.86 -1.46 1.37
N GLY A 51 -8.15 -0.46 0.89
CA GLY A 51 -8.63 0.33 -0.24
C GLY A 51 -7.62 1.33 -0.75
N VAL A 52 -7.92 1.91 -1.90
CA VAL A 52 -7.24 3.12 -2.35
C VAL A 52 -7.95 4.35 -1.75
N PRO A 53 -7.30 5.53 -1.64
CA PRO A 53 -7.92 6.70 -1.01
C PRO A 53 -9.31 7.05 -1.55
N THR A 54 -9.54 6.92 -2.86
CA THR A 54 -10.83 7.20 -3.49
C THR A 54 -11.94 6.23 -3.06
N MET A 55 -11.60 4.98 -2.70
CA MET A 55 -12.57 4.04 -2.14
C MET A 55 -13.04 4.49 -0.77
N PHE A 56 -12.12 4.86 0.12
CA PHE A 56 -12.46 5.39 1.43
C PHE A 56 -13.28 6.69 1.36
N ILE A 57 -12.96 7.57 0.40
CA ILE A 57 -13.76 8.78 0.15
C ILE A 57 -15.20 8.40 -0.22
N ALA A 58 -15.38 7.49 -1.17
CA ALA A 58 -16.70 7.05 -1.62
C ALA A 58 -17.52 6.39 -0.49
N GLU A 59 -16.86 5.64 0.40
CA GLU A 59 -17.49 5.04 1.58
C GLU A 59 -17.93 6.12 2.59
N LEU A 60 -17.06 7.09 2.87
CA LEU A 60 -17.32 8.18 3.81
C LEU A 60 -18.41 9.16 3.35
N GLU A 61 -18.61 9.26 2.03
CA GLU A 61 -19.59 10.17 1.38
C GLU A 61 -20.98 9.54 1.19
N LEU A 62 -21.19 8.28 1.59
CA LEU A 62 -22.51 7.68 1.53
C LEU A 62 -23.51 8.45 2.40
N GLU A 63 -24.66 8.82 1.87
CA GLU A 63 -25.72 9.52 2.60
C GLU A 63 -26.14 8.77 3.88
N ASN A 64 -26.14 7.45 3.82
CA ASN A 64 -26.49 6.56 4.91
C ASN A 64 -25.29 6.07 5.74
N PHE A 65 -24.11 6.70 5.63
CA PHE A 65 -22.88 6.28 6.31
C PHE A 65 -23.05 5.99 7.80
N GLY A 66 -23.82 6.82 8.50
CA GLY A 66 -24.05 6.68 9.94
C GLY A 66 -24.89 5.45 10.35
N GLN A 67 -25.42 4.68 9.41
CA GLN A 67 -26.18 3.46 9.69
C GLN A 67 -25.30 2.22 9.86
N TYR A 68 -24.04 2.28 9.46
CA TYR A 68 -23.12 1.15 9.53
C TYR A 68 -22.39 1.07 10.86
N ASP A 69 -22.36 -0.13 11.44
CA ASP A 69 -21.55 -0.41 12.63
C ASP A 69 -20.10 -0.73 12.22
N LEU A 70 -19.23 0.28 12.35
CA LEU A 70 -17.80 0.17 12.04
C LEU A 70 -16.93 0.03 13.31
N GLY A 71 -17.53 -0.15 14.47
CA GLY A 71 -16.82 -0.19 15.76
C GLY A 71 -15.82 -1.35 15.91
N THR A 72 -15.88 -2.36 15.04
CA THR A 72 -14.93 -3.48 15.03
C THR A 72 -13.71 -3.22 14.16
N LEU A 73 -13.76 -2.24 13.25
CA LEU A 73 -12.58 -1.84 12.47
C LEU A 73 -11.52 -1.25 13.41
N ARG A 74 -10.26 -1.51 13.13
CA ARG A 74 -9.12 -0.93 13.83
C ARG A 74 -7.92 -0.65 12.93
N THR A 75 -7.77 -1.43 11.84
CA THR A 75 -6.58 -1.42 10.98
C THR A 75 -6.96 -1.60 9.51
N GLY A 76 -5.99 -1.49 8.65
CA GLY A 76 -6.11 -1.72 7.22
C GLY A 76 -4.93 -1.16 6.45
N VAL A 77 -5.05 -1.20 5.14
CA VAL A 77 -4.03 -0.65 4.24
C VAL A 77 -4.69 0.33 3.27
N MET A 78 -4.12 1.52 3.19
CA MET A 78 -4.45 2.52 2.18
C MET A 78 -3.25 2.70 1.27
N ALA A 79 -3.39 2.34 -0.02
CA ALA A 79 -2.28 2.31 -0.97
C ALA A 79 -2.73 2.61 -2.40
N GLY A 80 -1.78 2.65 -3.33
CA GLY A 80 -2.05 2.83 -4.76
C GLY A 80 -2.04 4.29 -5.23
N SER A 81 -2.03 5.24 -4.34
CA SER A 81 -1.81 6.67 -4.60
C SER A 81 -1.47 7.42 -3.31
N THR A 82 -1.06 8.68 -3.43
CA THR A 82 -0.84 9.54 -2.27
C THR A 82 -2.11 9.64 -1.41
N CYS A 83 -1.97 9.44 -0.11
CA CYS A 83 -3.06 9.55 0.85
C CYS A 83 -3.17 11.00 1.37
N PRO A 84 -4.26 11.72 1.08
CA PRO A 84 -4.48 13.04 1.67
C PRO A 84 -4.65 12.95 3.20
N VAL A 85 -4.01 13.86 3.93
CA VAL A 85 -4.09 13.94 5.41
C VAL A 85 -5.54 13.96 5.91
N GLU A 86 -6.39 14.72 5.24
CA GLU A 86 -7.82 14.82 5.60
C GLU A 86 -8.58 13.49 5.46
N VAL A 87 -8.24 12.70 4.43
CA VAL A 87 -8.84 11.36 4.25
C VAL A 87 -8.38 10.44 5.38
N MET A 88 -7.08 10.45 5.71
CA MET A 88 -6.54 9.68 6.83
C MET A 88 -7.26 10.02 8.14
N ASN A 89 -7.39 11.31 8.46
CA ASN A 89 -8.08 11.76 9.67
C ASN A 89 -9.54 11.28 9.71
N LYS A 90 -10.28 11.44 8.60
CA LYS A 90 -11.67 10.96 8.51
C LYS A 90 -11.80 9.44 8.67
N VAL A 91 -10.87 8.68 8.11
CA VAL A 91 -10.85 7.21 8.26
C VAL A 91 -10.59 6.81 9.71
N ILE A 92 -9.65 7.48 10.38
CA ILE A 92 -9.36 7.26 11.80
C ILE A 92 -10.60 7.61 12.66
N ASP A 93 -11.12 8.82 12.48
CA ASP A 93 -12.16 9.36 13.37
C ASP A 93 -13.54 8.74 13.13
N ARG A 94 -13.90 8.49 11.87
CA ARG A 94 -15.26 8.08 11.50
C ARG A 94 -15.40 6.59 11.19
N MET A 95 -14.30 5.91 10.82
CA MET A 95 -14.29 4.48 10.53
C MET A 95 -13.58 3.66 11.62
N ASN A 96 -13.15 4.29 12.71
CA ASN A 96 -12.46 3.64 13.84
C ASN A 96 -11.14 2.95 13.47
N MET A 97 -10.47 3.36 12.38
CA MET A 97 -9.27 2.71 11.85
C MET A 97 -7.99 3.42 12.32
N ALA A 98 -7.73 3.42 13.62
CA ALA A 98 -6.58 4.10 14.21
C ALA A 98 -5.22 3.59 13.71
N GLU A 99 -5.16 2.32 13.29
CA GLU A 99 -3.93 1.61 12.87
C GLU A 99 -3.82 1.41 11.36
N VAL A 100 -4.45 2.27 10.54
CA VAL A 100 -4.34 2.17 9.09
C VAL A 100 -2.92 2.47 8.62
N ALA A 101 -2.37 1.62 7.77
CA ALA A 101 -1.03 1.76 7.23
C ALA A 101 -1.06 2.28 5.78
N ILE A 102 -0.01 3.00 5.41
CA ILE A 102 0.31 3.38 4.03
C ILE A 102 1.44 2.49 3.55
N CYS A 103 1.42 2.06 2.30
CA CYS A 103 2.55 1.38 1.70
C CYS A 103 2.83 1.91 0.29
N TYR A 104 4.09 1.78 -0.09
CA TYR A 104 4.58 2.04 -1.44
C TYR A 104 5.15 0.76 -2.04
N GLY A 105 4.92 0.62 -3.31
CA GLY A 105 5.45 -0.44 -4.13
C GLY A 105 4.72 -0.52 -5.47
N MET A 106 5.10 -1.48 -6.27
CA MET A 106 4.60 -1.68 -7.63
C MET A 106 4.49 -3.19 -7.92
N THR A 107 3.82 -3.57 -8.99
CA THR A 107 3.67 -4.98 -9.37
C THR A 107 5.03 -5.68 -9.47
N GLU A 108 6.02 -4.98 -9.99
CA GLU A 108 7.39 -5.44 -10.18
C GLU A 108 8.14 -5.69 -8.86
N THR A 109 7.62 -5.21 -7.73
CA THR A 109 8.19 -5.44 -6.38
C THR A 109 7.32 -6.31 -5.48
N SER A 110 6.26 -6.95 -6.00
CA SER A 110 5.42 -8.04 -5.44
C SER A 110 4.68 -7.78 -4.10
N PRO A 111 4.03 -6.67 -3.83
CA PRO A 111 4.20 -5.34 -4.36
C PRO A 111 4.96 -4.36 -3.44
N VAL A 112 5.19 -4.69 -2.14
CA VAL A 112 5.55 -3.70 -1.10
C VAL A 112 7.05 -3.57 -0.91
N SER A 113 7.57 -2.38 -1.21
CA SER A 113 8.96 -2.00 -0.90
C SER A 113 9.07 -1.33 0.47
N THR A 114 8.14 -0.42 0.80
CA THR A 114 8.11 0.28 2.09
C THR A 114 6.70 0.35 2.66
N MET A 115 6.59 0.46 3.99
CA MET A 115 5.32 0.53 4.69
C MET A 115 5.46 1.29 6.01
N THR A 116 4.46 2.12 6.34
CA THR A 116 4.35 2.75 7.65
C THR A 116 3.95 1.72 8.71
N ARG A 117 4.18 2.05 9.97
CA ARG A 117 3.82 1.21 11.12
C ARG A 117 2.58 1.77 11.82
N ALA A 118 1.83 0.90 12.49
CA ALA A 118 0.63 1.28 13.22
C ALA A 118 0.86 2.34 14.30
N ASN A 119 2.07 2.38 14.87
CA ASN A 119 2.50 3.33 15.88
C ASN A 119 3.22 4.57 15.34
N ASP A 120 3.35 4.70 14.02
CA ASP A 120 3.88 5.93 13.41
C ASP A 120 2.87 7.07 13.60
N SER A 121 3.37 8.30 13.77
CA SER A 121 2.53 9.49 13.86
C SER A 121 1.68 9.67 12.58
N ILE A 122 0.59 10.40 12.69
CA ILE A 122 -0.25 10.73 11.51
C ILE A 122 0.60 11.45 10.46
N GLU A 123 1.46 12.36 10.87
CA GLU A 123 2.37 13.06 9.98
C GLU A 123 3.24 12.08 9.17
N ARG A 124 3.89 11.12 9.82
CA ARG A 124 4.68 10.08 9.12
C ARG A 124 3.84 9.24 8.18
N ARG A 125 2.66 8.83 8.61
CA ARG A 125 1.76 8.02 7.78
C ARG A 125 1.19 8.75 6.56
N THR A 126 1.18 10.08 6.56
CA THR A 126 0.63 10.88 5.46
C THR A 126 1.67 11.61 4.62
N GLN A 127 2.87 11.84 5.17
CA GLN A 127 3.95 12.55 4.47
C GLN A 127 5.06 11.62 3.98
N THR A 128 5.08 10.37 4.42
CA THR A 128 6.05 9.37 3.99
C THR A 128 5.37 8.09 3.51
N VAL A 129 6.13 7.25 2.83
CA VAL A 129 5.72 5.88 2.44
C VAL A 129 6.25 4.83 3.42
N GLY A 130 6.77 5.27 4.57
CA GLY A 130 7.22 4.41 5.66
C GLY A 130 8.63 3.87 5.47
N ARG A 131 8.91 2.78 6.18
CA ARG A 131 10.22 2.14 6.24
C ARG A 131 10.30 0.93 5.32
N VAL A 132 11.50 0.60 4.90
CA VAL A 132 11.77 -0.59 4.09
C VAL A 132 11.23 -1.88 4.75
N MET A 133 10.70 -2.76 3.92
CA MET A 133 10.21 -4.06 4.38
C MET A 133 11.37 -5.00 4.74
N PRO A 134 11.15 -5.98 5.64
CA PRO A 134 12.17 -6.96 6.00
C PRO A 134 12.74 -7.68 4.76
N HIS A 135 14.06 -7.85 4.72
CA HIS A 135 14.80 -8.53 3.63
C HIS A 135 14.66 -7.84 2.25
N VAL A 136 14.25 -6.58 2.24
CA VAL A 136 14.25 -5.70 1.06
C VAL A 136 15.26 -4.58 1.32
N GLU A 137 15.92 -4.15 0.28
CA GLU A 137 16.83 -3.01 0.30
C GLU A 137 16.26 -1.89 -0.57
N VAL A 138 16.43 -0.65 -0.14
CA VAL A 138 16.08 0.52 -0.94
C VAL A 138 17.26 1.49 -0.97
N LYS A 139 17.43 2.17 -2.09
CA LYS A 139 18.34 3.31 -2.24
C LYS A 139 17.62 4.43 -2.99
N VAL A 140 18.04 5.66 -2.75
CA VAL A 140 17.75 6.80 -3.62
C VAL A 140 19.00 7.05 -4.43
N ALA A 141 18.90 6.99 -5.74
CA ALA A 141 20.04 7.07 -6.65
C ALA A 141 19.92 8.28 -7.60
N ASP A 142 21.04 8.77 -8.04
CA ASP A 142 21.10 9.71 -9.14
C ASP A 142 20.61 9.02 -10.42
N PRO A 143 19.58 9.56 -11.10
CA PRO A 143 18.96 8.85 -12.24
C PRO A 143 19.86 8.78 -13.49
N VAL A 144 20.96 9.53 -13.53
CA VAL A 144 21.90 9.52 -14.66
C VAL A 144 23.05 8.54 -14.40
N THR A 145 23.61 8.58 -13.18
CA THR A 145 24.80 7.79 -12.84
C THR A 145 24.48 6.48 -12.13
N GLY A 146 23.25 6.31 -11.60
CA GLY A 146 22.84 5.15 -10.79
C GLY A 146 23.51 5.07 -9.41
N LEU A 147 24.35 6.06 -9.06
CA LEU A 147 25.07 6.08 -7.78
C LEU A 147 24.13 6.50 -6.65
N PRO A 148 24.24 5.87 -5.47
CA PRO A 148 23.45 6.25 -4.30
C PRO A 148 23.68 7.72 -3.91
N LEU A 149 22.61 8.43 -3.62
CA LEU A 149 22.63 9.79 -3.12
C LEU A 149 22.61 9.82 -1.58
N PRO A 150 23.22 10.84 -0.97
CA PRO A 150 23.08 11.10 0.46
C PRO A 150 21.62 11.31 0.86
N ARG A 151 21.29 11.02 2.13
CA ARG A 151 19.97 11.33 2.70
C ARG A 151 19.64 12.82 2.50
N GLY A 152 18.35 13.12 2.35
CA GLY A 152 17.86 14.46 2.07
C GLY A 152 17.94 14.90 0.61
N GLN A 153 18.63 14.16 -0.24
CA GLN A 153 18.71 14.47 -1.67
C GLN A 153 17.64 13.70 -2.45
N LYS A 154 17.05 14.37 -3.45
CA LYS A 154 16.04 13.80 -4.33
C LYS A 154 16.69 13.02 -5.47
N GLY A 155 16.25 11.79 -5.68
CA GLY A 155 16.68 10.94 -6.77
C GLY A 155 15.68 9.85 -7.08
N GLU A 156 16.04 8.90 -7.92
CA GLU A 156 15.22 7.74 -8.23
C GLU A 156 15.23 6.74 -7.08
N LEU A 157 14.05 6.26 -6.69
CA LEU A 157 13.92 5.15 -5.75
C LEU A 157 14.25 3.84 -6.47
N CYS A 158 15.19 3.09 -5.94
CA CYS A 158 15.51 1.74 -6.42
C CYS A 158 15.28 0.74 -5.29
N THR A 159 14.75 -0.44 -5.65
CA THR A 159 14.44 -1.52 -4.72
C THR A 159 15.20 -2.78 -5.12
N ARG A 160 15.73 -3.53 -4.14
CA ARG A 160 16.36 -4.83 -4.33
C ARG A 160 15.90 -5.81 -3.26
N GLY A 161 15.76 -7.07 -3.63
CA GLY A 161 15.46 -8.14 -2.67
C GLY A 161 14.58 -9.23 -3.29
N TYR A 162 14.13 -10.14 -2.43
CA TYR A 162 13.37 -11.33 -2.82
C TYR A 162 12.03 -11.00 -3.50
N SER A 163 11.50 -9.81 -3.26
CA SER A 163 10.20 -9.36 -3.79
C SER A 163 10.30 -8.79 -5.21
N VAL A 164 11.50 -8.45 -5.68
CA VAL A 164 11.69 -7.97 -7.06
C VAL A 164 11.36 -9.08 -8.04
N MET A 165 10.60 -8.76 -9.09
CA MET A 165 10.23 -9.70 -10.15
C MET A 165 11.45 -10.29 -10.84
N ARG A 166 11.27 -11.44 -11.49
CA ARG A 166 12.31 -12.04 -12.32
C ARG A 166 12.51 -11.32 -13.65
N GLY A 167 11.50 -10.62 -14.11
CA GLY A 167 11.49 -9.86 -15.36
C GLY A 167 10.12 -9.82 -16.01
N TYR A 168 10.03 -9.05 -17.06
CA TYR A 168 8.84 -9.02 -17.93
C TYR A 168 8.80 -10.23 -18.85
N TRP A 169 7.63 -10.83 -18.99
CA TRP A 169 7.45 -12.05 -19.79
C TRP A 169 7.80 -11.81 -21.27
N ASN A 170 8.74 -12.59 -21.81
CA ASN A 170 9.27 -12.49 -23.18
C ASN A 170 9.81 -11.10 -23.57
N GLU A 171 10.23 -10.27 -22.60
CA GLU A 171 10.75 -8.93 -22.84
C GLU A 171 12.11 -8.75 -22.14
N PRO A 172 13.18 -9.44 -22.60
CA PRO A 172 14.47 -9.39 -21.93
C PRO A 172 15.09 -7.98 -21.95
N ASP A 173 14.91 -7.22 -23.01
CA ASP A 173 15.46 -5.87 -23.12
C ASP A 173 14.80 -4.92 -22.11
N LYS A 174 13.47 -4.94 -22.00
CA LYS A 174 12.76 -4.15 -20.98
C LYS A 174 13.10 -4.61 -19.56
N THR A 175 13.38 -5.89 -19.39
CA THR A 175 13.82 -6.40 -18.08
C THR A 175 15.20 -5.84 -17.72
N ALA A 176 16.14 -5.82 -18.67
CA ALA A 176 17.47 -5.26 -18.45
C ALA A 176 17.46 -3.72 -18.26
N GLU A 177 16.49 -3.02 -18.85
CA GLU A 177 16.27 -1.59 -18.59
C GLU A 177 15.73 -1.34 -17.17
N ALA A 178 14.86 -2.24 -16.68
CA ALA A 178 14.19 -2.07 -15.38
C ALA A 178 15.01 -2.61 -14.20
N ILE A 179 15.82 -3.65 -14.40
CA ILE A 179 16.60 -4.31 -13.34
C ILE A 179 18.06 -4.34 -13.78
N ASP A 180 18.92 -3.66 -13.03
CA ASP A 180 20.36 -3.60 -13.31
C ASP A 180 21.09 -4.91 -12.96
N ASP A 181 22.35 -5.05 -13.38
CA ASP A 181 23.19 -6.22 -13.15
C ASP A 181 23.42 -6.52 -11.66
N ALA A 182 23.26 -5.54 -10.78
CA ALA A 182 23.34 -5.70 -9.34
C ALA A 182 22.00 -6.08 -8.69
N GLY A 183 20.95 -6.27 -9.49
CA GLY A 183 19.61 -6.66 -9.07
C GLY A 183 18.76 -5.53 -8.49
N TRP A 184 19.11 -4.28 -8.76
CA TRP A 184 18.28 -3.15 -8.39
C TRP A 184 17.19 -2.90 -9.42
N MET A 185 15.94 -2.93 -8.97
CA MET A 185 14.78 -2.48 -9.74
C MET A 185 14.74 -0.95 -9.72
N HIS A 186 14.81 -0.34 -10.88
CA HIS A 186 14.61 1.08 -11.13
C HIS A 186 13.12 1.36 -11.21
N THR A 187 12.57 2.12 -10.25
CA THR A 187 11.11 2.28 -10.15
C THR A 187 10.56 3.36 -11.06
N GLY A 188 11.40 4.27 -11.54
CA GLY A 188 10.98 5.48 -12.25
C GLY A 188 10.37 6.55 -11.33
N ASP A 189 10.19 6.26 -10.04
CA ASP A 189 9.63 7.19 -9.07
C ASP A 189 10.72 7.98 -8.36
N LEU A 190 10.46 9.27 -8.14
CA LEU A 190 11.37 10.13 -7.39
C LEU A 190 11.06 10.10 -5.90
N ALA A 191 12.10 9.97 -5.10
CA ALA A 191 12.01 9.92 -3.65
C ALA A 191 13.11 10.74 -2.97
N ILE A 192 12.91 10.98 -1.69
CA ILE A 192 13.93 11.50 -0.75
C ILE A 192 13.96 10.54 0.42
N MET A 193 15.14 10.12 0.85
CA MET A 193 15.31 9.35 2.07
C MET A 193 15.62 10.32 3.21
N ASP A 194 14.80 10.31 4.25
CA ASP A 194 15.01 11.13 5.45
C ASP A 194 16.03 10.50 6.41
N GLU A 195 16.23 11.10 7.57
CA GLU A 195 17.21 10.64 8.57
C GLU A 195 16.72 9.48 9.45
N ASP A 196 15.42 9.19 9.43
CA ASP A 196 14.78 8.21 10.32
C ASP A 196 14.78 6.75 9.83
#